data_08c287461fd91ecff3957f47eb124207
#
_entry.id   08c287461fd91ecff3957f47eb124207
#
_cell.length_a   1.000
_cell.length_b   1.000
_cell.length_c   1.000
_cell.angle_alpha   90.00
_cell.angle_beta   90.00
_cell.angle_gamma   90.00
#
_symmetry.space_group_name_H-M   'P 1'
#
loop_
_entity.id
_entity.type
_entity.pdbx_description
1 polymer ?
#
loop_
_entity_poly.entity_id
_entity_poly.type
_entity_poly.pdbx_seq_one_letter_code
_entity_poly.pdbx_strand_id
1 'polypeptide(L)'
;MLDSNKVNYLLYDLAFYKLNPLLKIDFTIEASGVLFFSNEKHLYTEKHFDFETLSLESDDCKVLDLLVHLCAQKKDISLVYSSLKELDYANYFKLIYYFTNECYQEFTDEDTFGRIISKSLNSSLQNYLSIPISDILIRILYIAFDVIPSKFFKVQFSCDYDIINYWQGISLLQKAKWFFYWFRNDKIEFIKQIRSYFGSIFKMDNPMLNNEMFLLNQEEINFTDIEIENIAFILLPEKGVFFDGNIDFYNKIRSLEKKFFKELQLNGVKMGIHPSIHSFEQPKILGIQLNRFHQIFGYYPSIYRSHYLKINYKKDLFLLSVLGVQEEHSFCFFDSLLFRGGVTRTFRMWNPIDQKAFPIEIVPLSLMDTTVEKHITDSNFNKIEDVKYKIDLCERYGFQFSILIHNNHFSINSKYNVLKKEIMGLVKAIILKRDNN
;
A
#
# COMPACT_ATOMS: atom_id res chain seq x y z
N MET A 1 19.97 23.82 10.65
CA MET A 1 20.87 23.84 9.47
C MET A 1 20.71 22.50 8.77
N LEU A 2 20.44 22.48 7.48
CA LEU A 2 20.42 21.23 6.71
C LEU A 2 21.82 20.63 6.68
N ASP A 3 21.97 19.41 7.16
CA ASP A 3 23.22 18.66 7.02
C ASP A 3 23.23 17.82 5.72
N SER A 4 24.41 17.34 5.34
CA SER A 4 24.57 16.56 4.11
C SER A 4 23.75 15.28 4.09
N ASN A 5 23.50 14.65 5.26
CA ASN A 5 22.72 13.43 5.35
C ASN A 5 21.24 13.71 5.04
N LYS A 6 20.70 14.82 5.55
CA LYS A 6 19.31 15.22 5.26
C LYS A 6 19.13 15.60 3.79
N VAL A 7 20.09 16.30 3.20
CA VAL A 7 20.05 16.64 1.76
C VAL A 7 20.12 15.37 0.90
N ASN A 8 21.03 14.44 1.21
CA ASN A 8 21.09 13.16 0.52
C ASN A 8 19.79 12.36 0.64
N TYR A 9 19.18 12.35 1.82
CA TYR A 9 17.89 11.71 2.02
C TYR A 9 16.79 12.33 1.13
N LEU A 10 16.67 13.67 1.12
CA LEU A 10 15.69 14.39 0.33
C LEU A 10 15.84 14.10 -1.17
N LEU A 11 17.08 14.09 -1.66
CA LEU A 11 17.36 13.83 -3.06
C LEU A 11 17.19 12.36 -3.43
N TYR A 12 17.91 11.47 -2.77
CA TYR A 12 18.09 10.09 -3.24
C TYR A 12 17.15 9.07 -2.63
N ASP A 13 16.75 9.25 -1.37
CA ASP A 13 15.84 8.30 -0.72
C ASP A 13 14.38 8.72 -0.84
N LEU A 14 14.10 10.01 -0.97
CA LEU A 14 12.75 10.54 -1.01
C LEU A 14 12.31 10.98 -2.41
N ALA A 15 13.04 11.90 -3.05
CA ALA A 15 12.60 12.47 -4.33
C ALA A 15 12.97 11.58 -5.54
N PHE A 16 14.20 11.11 -5.61
CA PHE A 16 14.74 10.40 -6.80
C PHE A 16 14.98 8.89 -6.55
N TYR A 17 14.32 8.33 -5.56
CA TYR A 17 14.48 6.95 -5.17
C TYR A 17 14.33 5.98 -6.35
N LYS A 18 15.37 5.13 -6.57
CA LYS A 18 15.45 4.16 -7.68
C LYS A 18 15.22 4.71 -9.09
N LEU A 19 15.22 6.03 -9.28
CA LEU A 19 14.92 6.58 -10.61
C LEU A 19 15.98 6.25 -11.65
N ASN A 20 17.24 6.49 -11.30
CA ASN A 20 18.40 6.19 -12.15
C ASN A 20 19.67 6.12 -11.30
N PRO A 21 20.38 4.98 -11.23
CA PRO A 21 21.62 4.88 -10.48
C PRO A 21 22.76 5.75 -11.05
N LEU A 22 22.62 6.23 -12.29
CA LEU A 22 23.57 7.15 -12.92
C LEU A 22 23.19 8.62 -12.72
N LEU A 23 22.02 8.89 -12.14
CA LEU A 23 21.61 10.25 -11.85
C LEU A 23 22.49 10.82 -10.75
N LYS A 24 23.28 11.85 -11.10
CA LYS A 24 24.05 12.64 -10.14
C LYS A 24 23.48 14.04 -10.07
N ILE A 25 22.93 14.37 -8.92
CA ILE A 25 22.60 15.74 -8.53
C ILE A 25 23.57 16.09 -7.42
N ASP A 26 24.60 16.86 -7.75
CA ASP A 26 25.54 17.35 -6.77
C ASP A 26 24.90 18.53 -5.98
N PHE A 27 25.36 18.77 -4.78
CA PHE A 27 24.90 19.89 -3.99
C PHE A 27 26.03 20.46 -3.14
N THR A 28 25.91 21.75 -2.86
CA THR A 28 26.78 22.45 -1.91
C THR A 28 25.90 23.12 -0.84
N ILE A 29 26.23 22.89 0.44
CA ILE A 29 25.57 23.53 1.55
C ILE A 29 26.33 24.83 1.85
N GLU A 30 25.66 25.96 1.69
CA GLU A 30 26.17 27.28 1.99
C GLU A 30 25.54 27.86 3.29
N ALA A 31 26.11 28.93 3.83
CA ALA A 31 25.56 29.55 5.00
C ALA A 31 24.12 30.09 4.79
N SER A 32 23.80 30.45 3.56
CA SER A 32 22.51 31.03 3.15
C SER A 32 21.53 30.02 2.58
N GLY A 33 21.94 28.76 2.29
CA GLY A 33 21.05 27.77 1.69
C GLY A 33 21.74 26.55 1.11
N VAL A 34 21.08 25.89 0.17
CA VAL A 34 21.61 24.72 -0.54
C VAL A 34 21.58 24.98 -2.04
N LEU A 35 22.71 24.80 -2.68
CA LEU A 35 22.84 24.90 -4.13
C LEU A 35 22.88 23.49 -4.72
N PHE A 36 21.94 23.17 -5.62
CA PHE A 36 21.86 21.93 -6.33
C PHE A 36 22.40 22.06 -7.75
N PHE A 37 23.14 21.08 -8.21
CA PHE A 37 23.71 21.02 -9.55
C PHE A 37 23.19 19.77 -10.27
N SER A 38 22.62 19.97 -11.45
CA SER A 38 22.28 18.86 -12.35
C SER A 38 22.69 19.27 -13.76
N ASN A 39 23.64 18.54 -14.34
CA ASN A 39 24.18 18.82 -15.67
C ASN A 39 24.63 20.29 -15.80
N GLU A 40 23.86 21.11 -16.52
CA GLU A 40 24.15 22.54 -16.73
C GLU A 40 23.22 23.46 -15.91
N LYS A 41 22.33 22.93 -15.07
CA LYS A 41 21.41 23.70 -14.27
C LYS A 41 21.85 23.84 -12.82
N HIS A 42 21.72 25.05 -12.31
CA HIS A 42 21.94 25.41 -10.93
C HIS A 42 20.60 25.83 -10.32
N LEU A 43 20.15 25.13 -9.27
CA LEU A 43 18.96 25.44 -8.53
C LEU A 43 19.33 25.81 -7.12
N TYR A 44 19.06 27.04 -6.73
CA TYR A 44 19.40 27.56 -5.43
C TYR A 44 18.17 27.69 -4.55
N THR A 45 18.29 27.34 -3.27
CA THR A 45 17.28 27.57 -2.25
C THR A 45 17.88 28.32 -1.07
N GLU A 46 17.30 29.44 -0.72
CA GLU A 46 17.74 30.29 0.40
C GLU A 46 17.14 29.90 1.74
N LYS A 47 16.11 29.03 1.74
CA LYS A 47 15.39 28.69 2.97
C LYS A 47 16.02 27.54 3.72
N HIS A 48 16.29 27.78 5.00
CA HIS A 48 16.52 26.75 6.00
C HIS A 48 15.18 26.38 6.62
N PHE A 49 14.84 25.09 6.67
CA PHE A 49 13.69 24.63 7.41
C PHE A 49 14.08 23.62 8.47
N ASP A 50 13.42 23.74 9.61
CA ASP A 50 13.58 22.80 10.72
C ASP A 50 12.68 21.56 10.45
N PHE A 51 13.29 20.40 10.39
CA PHE A 51 12.57 19.14 10.20
C PHE A 51 11.93 18.60 11.49
N GLU A 52 12.24 19.19 12.63
CA GLU A 52 11.70 18.75 13.93
C GLU A 52 10.35 19.40 14.24
N THR A 53 10.11 20.61 13.70
CA THR A 53 8.90 21.40 13.98
C THR A 53 8.15 21.81 12.71
N LEU A 54 8.08 20.91 11.71
CA LEU A 54 7.43 21.23 10.44
C LEU A 54 5.91 21.38 10.59
N SER A 55 5.41 22.53 10.18
CA SER A 55 3.99 22.84 10.03
C SER A 55 3.71 23.41 8.63
N LEU A 56 2.46 23.29 8.16
CA LEU A 56 2.03 23.93 6.93
C LEU A 56 1.77 25.41 7.17
N GLU A 57 2.44 26.24 6.40
CA GLU A 57 2.25 27.70 6.40
C GLU A 57 1.17 28.11 5.39
N SER A 58 0.73 29.37 5.45
CA SER A 58 -0.29 29.91 4.55
C SER A 58 0.09 29.78 3.06
N ASP A 59 1.36 29.97 2.72
CA ASP A 59 1.84 29.87 1.36
C ASP A 59 1.93 28.40 0.89
N ASP A 60 2.27 27.48 1.78
CA ASP A 60 2.20 26.03 1.51
C ASP A 60 0.75 25.63 1.16
N CYS A 61 -0.24 26.10 1.94
CA CYS A 61 -1.64 25.83 1.70
C CYS A 61 -2.11 26.34 0.32
N LYS A 62 -1.69 27.54 -0.07
CA LYS A 62 -2.03 28.08 -1.42
C LYS A 62 -1.49 27.20 -2.54
N VAL A 63 -0.26 26.69 -2.40
CA VAL A 63 0.35 25.78 -3.37
C VAL A 63 -0.43 24.48 -3.43
N LEU A 64 -0.75 23.89 -2.28
CA LEU A 64 -1.47 22.62 -2.19
C LEU A 64 -2.89 22.75 -2.76
N ASP A 65 -3.60 23.83 -2.47
CA ASP A 65 -4.94 24.13 -3.03
C ASP A 65 -4.89 24.24 -4.56
N LEU A 66 -3.88 24.94 -5.10
CA LEU A 66 -3.67 25.05 -6.55
C LEU A 66 -3.41 23.68 -7.17
N LEU A 67 -2.58 22.84 -6.56
CA LEU A 67 -2.29 21.48 -7.05
C LEU A 67 -3.56 20.62 -7.10
N VAL A 68 -4.35 20.60 -6.04
CA VAL A 68 -5.62 19.86 -5.99
C VAL A 68 -6.55 20.34 -7.11
N HIS A 69 -6.68 21.67 -7.28
CA HIS A 69 -7.51 22.25 -8.32
C HIS A 69 -7.07 21.86 -9.74
N LEU A 70 -5.77 21.95 -10.05
CA LEU A 70 -5.23 21.59 -11.37
C LEU A 70 -5.40 20.07 -11.66
N CYS A 71 -5.21 19.22 -10.65
CA CYS A 71 -5.44 17.78 -10.79
C CYS A 71 -6.92 17.45 -11.02
N ALA A 72 -7.83 18.12 -10.32
CA ALA A 72 -9.27 17.98 -10.54
C ALA A 72 -9.68 18.39 -11.97
N GLN A 73 -9.02 19.40 -12.55
CA GLN A 73 -9.20 19.80 -13.94
C GLN A 73 -8.52 18.88 -14.95
N LYS A 74 -7.86 17.80 -14.51
CA LYS A 74 -7.14 16.85 -15.37
C LYS A 74 -6.03 17.50 -16.21
N LYS A 75 -5.35 18.51 -15.67
CA LYS A 75 -4.28 19.22 -16.37
C LYS A 75 -3.03 18.35 -16.50
N ASP A 76 -2.29 18.56 -17.59
CA ASP A 76 -0.99 17.94 -17.80
C ASP A 76 0.03 18.43 -16.76
N ILE A 77 0.99 17.58 -16.41
CA ILE A 77 2.00 17.88 -15.39
C ILE A 77 2.91 19.05 -15.77
N SER A 78 3.16 19.26 -17.05
CA SER A 78 3.96 20.40 -17.54
C SER A 78 3.23 21.73 -17.33
N LEU A 79 1.89 21.73 -17.45
CA LEU A 79 1.09 22.90 -17.14
C LEU A 79 1.05 23.17 -15.63
N VAL A 80 0.98 22.10 -14.82
CA VAL A 80 1.08 22.19 -13.35
C VAL A 80 2.42 22.82 -12.98
N TYR A 81 3.53 22.32 -13.53
CA TYR A 81 4.86 22.91 -13.32
C TYR A 81 4.92 24.38 -13.71
N SER A 82 4.42 24.75 -14.89
CA SER A 82 4.42 26.14 -15.37
C SER A 82 3.70 27.10 -14.42
N SER A 83 2.67 26.61 -13.71
CA SER A 83 1.90 27.39 -12.74
C SER A 83 2.62 27.57 -11.40
N LEU A 84 3.63 26.73 -11.12
CA LEU A 84 4.33 26.66 -9.83
C LEU A 84 5.83 26.99 -9.90
N LYS A 85 6.35 27.28 -11.10
CA LYS A 85 7.79 27.47 -11.36
C LYS A 85 8.47 28.58 -10.56
N GLU A 86 7.69 29.51 -9.99
CA GLU A 86 8.20 30.63 -9.21
C GLU A 86 8.41 30.28 -7.71
N LEU A 87 8.03 29.04 -7.31
CA LEU A 87 8.21 28.61 -5.94
C LEU A 87 9.65 28.18 -5.67
N ASP A 88 10.11 28.47 -4.45
CA ASP A 88 11.39 27.99 -3.97
C ASP A 88 11.38 26.45 -3.86
N TYR A 89 12.39 25.81 -4.39
CA TYR A 89 12.53 24.33 -4.35
C TYR A 89 12.60 23.79 -2.92
N ALA A 90 13.05 24.57 -1.95
CA ALA A 90 13.00 24.19 -0.54
C ALA A 90 11.56 23.87 -0.08
N ASN A 91 10.58 24.62 -0.57
CA ASN A 91 9.18 24.36 -0.23
C ASN A 91 8.70 23.02 -0.76
N TYR A 92 9.13 22.59 -1.97
CA TYR A 92 8.80 21.26 -2.49
C TYR A 92 9.36 20.16 -1.61
N PHE A 93 10.64 20.23 -1.24
CA PHE A 93 11.26 19.24 -0.36
C PHE A 93 10.62 19.24 1.03
N LYS A 94 10.31 20.42 1.58
CA LYS A 94 9.59 20.57 2.86
C LYS A 94 8.24 19.83 2.79
N LEU A 95 7.44 20.09 1.77
CA LEU A 95 6.12 19.48 1.62
C LEU A 95 6.19 17.97 1.39
N ILE A 96 7.10 17.49 0.54
CA ILE A 96 7.30 16.07 0.31
C ILE A 96 7.69 15.38 1.63
N TYR A 97 8.63 15.95 2.40
CA TYR A 97 9.03 15.42 3.68
C TYR A 97 7.88 15.42 4.68
N TYR A 98 7.14 16.53 4.78
CA TYR A 98 6.00 16.68 5.69
C TYR A 98 4.97 15.56 5.51
N PHE A 99 4.59 15.26 4.28
CA PHE A 99 3.60 14.25 4.00
C PHE A 99 4.16 12.84 4.15
N THR A 100 5.30 12.53 3.55
CA THR A 100 5.85 11.16 3.53
C THR A 100 6.35 10.69 4.89
N ASN A 101 6.80 11.58 5.76
CA ASN A 101 7.20 11.26 7.13
C ASN A 101 6.09 11.53 8.16
N GLU A 102 4.86 11.76 7.68
CA GLU A 102 3.65 11.90 8.50
C GLU A 102 3.79 12.95 9.64
N CYS A 103 4.39 14.11 9.34
CA CYS A 103 4.52 15.18 10.32
C CYS A 103 3.17 15.71 10.85
N TYR A 104 2.05 15.39 10.15
CA TYR A 104 0.69 15.69 10.58
C TYR A 104 0.14 14.71 11.64
N GLN A 105 0.83 13.60 11.94
CA GLN A 105 0.34 12.58 12.87
C GLN A 105 0.07 13.12 14.28
N GLU A 106 0.81 14.11 14.73
CA GLU A 106 0.62 14.71 16.06
C GLU A 106 -0.74 15.41 16.23
N PHE A 107 -1.43 15.68 15.13
CA PHE A 107 -2.74 16.35 15.09
C PHE A 107 -3.87 15.40 14.72
N THR A 108 -3.69 14.09 14.87
CA THR A 108 -4.65 13.08 14.44
C THR A 108 -4.99 12.14 15.59
N ASP A 109 -6.22 11.63 15.55
CA ASP A 109 -6.65 10.57 16.45
C ASP A 109 -6.16 9.21 15.94
N GLU A 110 -5.93 8.31 16.86
CA GLU A 110 -5.64 6.90 16.59
C GLU A 110 -6.80 6.01 17.04
N ASP A 111 -7.00 4.91 16.35
CA ASP A 111 -7.95 3.88 16.77
C ASP A 111 -7.38 3.00 17.89
N THR A 112 -8.16 2.02 18.35
CA THR A 112 -7.75 1.06 19.41
C THR A 112 -6.51 0.24 19.04
N PHE A 113 -6.11 0.22 17.78
CA PHE A 113 -4.91 -0.46 17.30
C PHE A 113 -3.72 0.48 17.08
N GLY A 114 -3.86 1.77 17.38
CA GLY A 114 -2.83 2.78 17.15
C GLY A 114 -2.66 3.14 15.67
N ARG A 115 -3.72 2.99 14.85
CA ARG A 115 -3.71 3.41 13.44
C ARG A 115 -4.32 4.80 13.31
N ILE A 116 -3.72 5.64 12.48
CA ILE A 116 -4.24 6.98 12.20
C ILE A 116 -5.66 6.88 11.61
N ILE A 117 -6.60 7.60 12.21
CA ILE A 117 -7.97 7.75 11.71
C ILE A 117 -7.99 8.91 10.71
N SER A 118 -8.17 8.63 9.42
CA SER A 118 -8.15 9.66 8.38
C SER A 118 -9.25 10.71 8.54
N LYS A 119 -10.38 10.33 9.15
CA LYS A 119 -11.50 11.24 9.44
C LYS A 119 -11.19 12.27 10.53
N SER A 120 -10.13 12.06 11.34
CA SER A 120 -9.67 13.05 12.34
C SER A 120 -8.79 14.14 11.71
N LEU A 121 -8.27 13.92 10.50
CA LEU A 121 -7.56 14.96 9.75
C LEU A 121 -8.49 16.14 9.48
N ASN A 122 -7.96 17.35 9.53
CA ASN A 122 -8.73 18.52 9.12
C ASN A 122 -9.10 18.45 7.63
N SER A 123 -10.10 19.22 7.22
CA SER A 123 -10.64 19.19 5.85
C SER A 123 -9.60 19.52 4.78
N SER A 124 -8.66 20.40 5.06
CA SER A 124 -7.59 20.75 4.13
C SER A 124 -6.64 19.58 3.90
N LEU A 125 -6.18 18.90 4.96
CA LEU A 125 -5.35 17.71 4.85
C LEU A 125 -6.06 16.57 4.13
N GLN A 126 -7.35 16.34 4.42
CA GLN A 126 -8.14 15.34 3.68
C GLN A 126 -8.20 15.67 2.18
N ASN A 127 -8.38 16.96 1.84
CA ASN A 127 -8.39 17.42 0.46
C ASN A 127 -7.03 17.21 -0.21
N TYR A 128 -5.92 17.55 0.45
CA TYR A 128 -4.57 17.36 -0.11
C TYR A 128 -4.23 15.88 -0.31
N LEU A 129 -4.61 15.02 0.62
CA LEU A 129 -4.39 13.57 0.54
C LEU A 129 -5.39 12.84 -0.38
N SER A 130 -6.37 13.55 -0.96
CA SER A 130 -7.25 12.99 -1.99
C SER A 130 -6.53 12.72 -3.32
N ILE A 131 -5.37 13.35 -3.50
CA ILE A 131 -4.45 13.16 -4.64
C ILE A 131 -3.08 12.68 -4.12
N PRO A 132 -2.22 12.04 -4.93
CA PRO A 132 -0.87 11.67 -4.54
C PRO A 132 0.06 12.89 -4.58
N ILE A 133 -0.16 13.82 -3.66
CA ILE A 133 0.43 15.16 -3.63
C ILE A 133 1.97 15.14 -3.63
N SER A 134 2.57 14.22 -2.86
CA SER A 134 4.03 14.08 -2.79
C SER A 134 4.61 13.63 -4.12
N ASP A 135 3.95 12.68 -4.81
CA ASP A 135 4.42 12.20 -6.10
C ASP A 135 4.29 13.28 -7.19
N ILE A 136 3.25 14.11 -7.11
CA ILE A 136 3.08 15.24 -8.02
C ILE A 136 4.20 16.27 -7.82
N LEU A 137 4.51 16.62 -6.58
CA LEU A 137 5.62 17.52 -6.24
C LEU A 137 6.96 16.98 -6.74
N ILE A 138 7.18 15.67 -6.59
CA ILE A 138 8.38 15.00 -7.11
C ILE A 138 8.43 15.03 -8.64
N ARG A 139 7.30 14.85 -9.33
CA ARG A 139 7.25 15.02 -10.79
C ARG A 139 7.63 16.41 -11.22
N ILE A 140 7.22 17.43 -10.47
CA ILE A 140 7.60 18.82 -10.70
C ILE A 140 9.11 18.99 -10.54
N LEU A 141 9.72 18.41 -9.51
CA LEU A 141 11.18 18.40 -9.33
C LEU A 141 11.89 17.69 -10.48
N TYR A 142 11.35 16.60 -11.02
CA TYR A 142 11.92 15.92 -12.20
C TYR A 142 12.01 16.87 -13.40
N ILE A 143 10.94 17.63 -13.66
CA ILE A 143 10.92 18.62 -14.75
C ILE A 143 11.93 19.73 -14.45
N ALA A 144 11.98 20.22 -13.21
CA ALA A 144 12.91 21.28 -12.82
C ALA A 144 14.39 20.89 -12.99
N PHE A 145 14.72 19.64 -12.70
CA PHE A 145 16.09 19.10 -12.83
C PHE A 145 16.36 18.48 -14.21
N ASP A 146 15.45 18.61 -15.20
CA ASP A 146 15.54 17.95 -16.51
C ASP A 146 15.69 16.42 -16.44
N VAL A 147 15.13 15.83 -15.40
CA VAL A 147 15.09 14.38 -15.23
C VAL A 147 13.91 13.82 -16.00
N ILE A 148 14.18 12.91 -16.93
CA ILE A 148 13.13 12.21 -17.68
C ILE A 148 12.68 11.02 -16.82
N PRO A 149 11.51 11.09 -16.18
CA PRO A 149 11.01 9.95 -15.42
C PRO A 149 10.56 8.85 -16.37
N SER A 150 10.70 7.61 -15.96
CA SER A 150 10.05 6.51 -16.67
C SER A 150 8.55 6.73 -16.71
N LYS A 151 7.91 6.56 -17.84
CA LYS A 151 6.45 6.70 -18.01
C LYS A 151 5.69 5.43 -17.61
N PHE A 152 6.32 4.50 -16.88
CA PHE A 152 5.69 3.24 -16.56
C PHE A 152 4.66 3.42 -15.46
N PHE A 153 3.40 3.19 -15.82
CA PHE A 153 2.35 2.93 -14.85
C PHE A 153 2.55 1.53 -14.29
N LYS A 154 2.80 1.44 -12.98
CA LYS A 154 2.96 0.17 -12.29
C LYS A 154 1.68 -0.19 -11.55
N VAL A 155 1.18 -1.40 -11.74
CA VAL A 155 0.07 -1.95 -10.98
C VAL A 155 0.57 -3.10 -10.11
N GLN A 156 0.34 -2.98 -8.81
CA GLN A 156 0.68 -4.01 -7.85
C GLN A 156 -0.61 -4.63 -7.31
N PHE A 157 -0.75 -5.95 -7.50
CA PHE A 157 -1.83 -6.72 -6.92
C PHE A 157 -1.33 -7.49 -5.72
N SER A 158 -2.00 -7.34 -4.59
CA SER A 158 -1.69 -8.11 -3.40
C SER A 158 -2.92 -8.77 -2.81
N CYS A 159 -2.76 -9.99 -2.34
CA CYS A 159 -3.80 -10.76 -1.69
C CYS A 159 -3.37 -11.15 -0.27
N ASP A 160 -4.18 -10.79 0.72
CA ASP A 160 -3.99 -11.23 2.09
C ASP A 160 -4.75 -12.55 2.31
N TYR A 161 -4.00 -13.59 2.61
CA TYR A 161 -4.54 -14.92 2.94
C TYR A 161 -4.73 -15.04 4.46
N ASP A 162 -5.74 -14.32 4.97
CA ASP A 162 -6.10 -14.32 6.39
C ASP A 162 -6.70 -15.65 6.80
N ILE A 163 -7.46 -16.26 5.92
CA ILE A 163 -8.15 -17.52 6.14
C ILE A 163 -7.65 -18.55 5.14
N ILE A 164 -6.73 -19.40 5.55
CA ILE A 164 -6.21 -20.45 4.67
C ILE A 164 -7.17 -21.64 4.57
N ASN A 165 -7.90 -21.93 5.65
CA ASN A 165 -8.92 -22.99 5.63
C ASN A 165 -10.14 -22.59 6.45
N TYR A 166 -11.25 -22.34 5.75
CA TYR A 166 -12.50 -21.87 6.36
C TYR A 166 -13.07 -22.81 7.44
N TRP A 167 -12.88 -24.11 7.28
CA TRP A 167 -13.49 -25.12 8.18
C TRP A 167 -12.59 -25.52 9.36
N GLN A 168 -11.32 -25.12 9.34
CA GLN A 168 -10.42 -25.37 10.48
C GLN A 168 -10.77 -24.44 11.65
N GLY A 169 -10.63 -24.96 12.87
CA GLY A 169 -10.88 -24.20 14.10
C GLY A 169 -12.35 -23.98 14.45
N ILE A 170 -13.30 -24.23 13.54
CA ILE A 170 -14.71 -24.12 13.83
C ILE A 170 -15.18 -25.39 14.56
N SER A 171 -15.81 -25.22 15.75
CA SER A 171 -16.35 -26.33 16.52
C SER A 171 -17.45 -27.07 15.74
N LEU A 172 -17.60 -28.37 15.99
CA LEU A 172 -18.69 -29.16 15.36
C LEU A 172 -20.08 -28.58 15.64
N LEU A 173 -20.28 -28.08 16.84
CA LEU A 173 -21.54 -27.44 17.23
C LEU A 173 -21.80 -26.16 16.40
N GLN A 174 -20.78 -25.34 16.19
CA GLN A 174 -20.93 -24.13 15.39
C GLN A 174 -21.17 -24.47 13.90
N LYS A 175 -20.49 -25.49 13.35
CA LYS A 175 -20.77 -25.98 12.00
C LYS A 175 -22.21 -26.47 11.86
N ALA A 176 -22.70 -27.25 12.83
CA ALA A 176 -24.07 -27.73 12.84
C ALA A 176 -25.09 -26.57 12.86
N LYS A 177 -24.85 -25.52 13.69
CA LYS A 177 -25.69 -24.33 13.72
C LYS A 177 -25.71 -23.61 12.37
N TRP A 178 -24.58 -23.45 11.71
CA TRP A 178 -24.48 -22.81 10.40
C TRP A 178 -25.17 -23.64 9.32
N PHE A 179 -24.97 -24.97 9.29
CA PHE A 179 -25.68 -25.83 8.35
C PHE A 179 -27.19 -25.79 8.54
N PHE A 180 -27.68 -25.81 9.80
CA PHE A 180 -29.09 -25.65 10.09
C PHE A 180 -29.64 -24.29 9.64
N TYR A 181 -28.90 -23.21 9.88
CA TYR A 181 -29.26 -21.87 9.42
C TYR A 181 -29.42 -21.81 7.91
N TRP A 182 -28.42 -22.29 7.14
CA TRP A 182 -28.51 -22.28 5.67
C TRP A 182 -29.59 -23.23 5.14
N PHE A 183 -29.73 -24.40 5.71
CA PHE A 183 -30.79 -25.32 5.33
C PHE A 183 -32.17 -24.67 5.43
N ARG A 184 -32.39 -23.84 6.46
CA ARG A 184 -33.66 -23.17 6.69
C ARG A 184 -33.87 -21.94 5.82
N ASN A 185 -32.81 -21.15 5.57
CA ASN A 185 -32.91 -19.84 4.95
C ASN A 185 -32.45 -19.80 3.49
N ASP A 186 -31.50 -20.65 3.08
CA ASP A 186 -30.94 -20.69 1.72
C ASP A 186 -30.44 -22.10 1.36
N LYS A 187 -31.28 -22.84 0.67
CA LYS A 187 -30.97 -24.23 0.27
C LYS A 187 -29.80 -24.32 -0.72
N ILE A 188 -29.62 -23.32 -1.56
CA ILE A 188 -28.53 -23.30 -2.54
C ILE A 188 -27.21 -23.11 -1.79
N GLU A 189 -27.16 -22.15 -0.88
CA GLU A 189 -26.00 -21.91 -0.04
C GLU A 189 -25.70 -23.10 0.86
N PHE A 190 -26.72 -23.75 1.42
CA PHE A 190 -26.55 -24.99 2.20
C PHE A 190 -25.81 -26.08 1.39
N ILE A 191 -26.19 -26.32 0.15
CA ILE A 191 -25.54 -27.31 -0.70
C ILE A 191 -24.08 -26.92 -0.98
N LYS A 192 -23.80 -25.66 -1.26
CA LYS A 192 -22.44 -25.15 -1.46
C LYS A 192 -21.57 -25.33 -0.23
N GLN A 193 -22.10 -25.00 0.95
CA GLN A 193 -21.37 -25.12 2.21
C GLN A 193 -21.10 -26.58 2.58
N ILE A 194 -22.02 -27.48 2.35
CA ILE A 194 -21.80 -28.93 2.52
C ILE A 194 -20.69 -29.41 1.57
N ARG A 195 -20.76 -29.05 0.31
CA ARG A 195 -19.72 -29.39 -0.67
C ARG A 195 -18.35 -28.89 -0.22
N SER A 196 -18.27 -27.62 0.17
CA SER A 196 -17.04 -27.00 0.68
C SER A 196 -16.49 -27.73 1.92
N TYR A 197 -17.36 -28.09 2.85
CA TYR A 197 -16.95 -28.83 4.06
C TYR A 197 -16.37 -30.20 3.73
N PHE A 198 -17.07 -31.00 2.94
CA PHE A 198 -16.59 -32.33 2.52
C PHE A 198 -15.36 -32.22 1.62
N GLY A 199 -15.30 -31.27 0.69
CA GLY A 199 -14.10 -30.98 -0.11
C GLY A 199 -12.89 -30.69 0.77
N SER A 200 -13.06 -29.89 1.82
CA SER A 200 -12.01 -29.60 2.82
C SER A 200 -11.57 -30.84 3.61
N ILE A 201 -12.49 -31.74 4.00
CA ILE A 201 -12.17 -32.99 4.69
C ILE A 201 -11.37 -33.92 3.80
N PHE A 202 -11.87 -34.14 2.58
CA PHE A 202 -11.24 -35.04 1.62
C PHE A 202 -10.05 -34.44 0.88
N LYS A 203 -9.66 -33.18 1.20
CA LYS A 203 -8.56 -32.44 0.55
C LYS A 203 -8.71 -32.30 -0.96
N MET A 204 -9.95 -32.26 -1.44
CA MET A 204 -10.28 -32.17 -2.87
C MET A 204 -10.45 -30.74 -3.34
N ASP A 205 -10.90 -29.86 -2.44
CA ASP A 205 -11.18 -28.46 -2.75
C ASP A 205 -11.06 -27.61 -1.49
N ASN A 206 -10.49 -26.40 -1.64
CA ASN A 206 -10.41 -25.42 -0.58
C ASN A 206 -10.77 -24.03 -1.16
N PRO A 207 -12.00 -23.55 -0.94
CA PRO A 207 -12.49 -22.31 -1.56
C PRO A 207 -11.72 -21.06 -1.15
N MET A 208 -10.88 -21.15 -0.10
CA MET A 208 -10.02 -20.04 0.34
C MET A 208 -8.70 -19.96 -0.46
N LEU A 209 -8.33 -21.05 -1.16
CA LEU A 209 -7.16 -21.05 -2.03
C LEU A 209 -7.58 -20.63 -3.44
N ASN A 210 -7.75 -19.33 -3.61
CA ASN A 210 -8.17 -18.75 -4.86
C ASN A 210 -7.03 -17.90 -5.45
N ASN A 211 -6.74 -18.08 -6.72
CA ASN A 211 -5.72 -17.39 -7.49
C ASN A 211 -6.31 -16.54 -8.64
N GLU A 212 -7.63 -16.43 -8.74
CA GLU A 212 -8.29 -15.69 -9.84
C GLU A 212 -7.70 -14.29 -10.03
N MET A 213 -7.34 -13.60 -8.95
CA MET A 213 -6.74 -12.28 -9.02
C MET A 213 -5.41 -12.27 -9.78
N PHE A 214 -4.62 -13.33 -9.61
CA PHE A 214 -3.30 -13.43 -10.23
C PHE A 214 -3.36 -13.99 -11.66
N LEU A 215 -4.40 -14.77 -11.99
CA LEU A 215 -4.58 -15.35 -13.34
C LEU A 215 -4.99 -14.31 -14.38
N LEU A 216 -5.74 -13.27 -13.97
CA LEU A 216 -6.14 -12.20 -14.89
C LEU A 216 -4.95 -11.47 -15.54
N ASN A 217 -3.78 -11.57 -14.90
CA ASN A 217 -2.59 -10.91 -15.36
C ASN A 217 -1.79 -11.74 -16.37
N GLN A 218 -2.07 -13.03 -16.54
CA GLN A 218 -1.27 -13.93 -17.37
C GLN A 218 -1.84 -14.15 -18.78
N GLU A 219 -3.15 -14.07 -18.93
CA GLU A 219 -3.80 -14.46 -20.21
C GLU A 219 -3.97 -13.31 -21.20
N GLU A 220 -3.94 -12.05 -20.75
CA GLU A 220 -4.33 -10.90 -21.57
C GLU A 220 -3.23 -9.81 -21.72
N ILE A 221 -2.01 -10.01 -21.17
CA ILE A 221 -1.05 -8.92 -21.10
C ILE A 221 0.20 -9.16 -21.95
N ASN A 222 0.13 -8.71 -23.19
CA ASN A 222 1.30 -8.40 -24.03
C ASN A 222 1.54 -6.87 -24.03
N PHE A 223 1.58 -6.22 -22.84
CA PHE A 223 1.72 -4.77 -22.77
C PHE A 223 3.18 -4.35 -22.55
N THR A 224 3.68 -3.48 -23.40
CA THR A 224 5.02 -2.91 -23.32
C THR A 224 5.16 -1.83 -22.25
N ASP A 225 4.04 -1.27 -21.75
CA ASP A 225 4.03 -0.03 -20.96
C ASP A 225 3.47 -0.14 -19.54
N ILE A 226 3.02 -1.33 -19.10
CA ILE A 226 2.53 -1.56 -17.72
C ILE A 226 3.37 -2.64 -17.06
N GLU A 227 3.98 -2.30 -15.94
CA GLU A 227 4.60 -3.27 -15.04
C GLU A 227 3.54 -3.82 -14.09
N ILE A 228 3.38 -5.14 -14.04
CA ILE A 228 2.47 -5.81 -13.11
C ILE A 228 3.27 -6.63 -12.11
N GLU A 229 2.99 -6.41 -10.84
CA GLU A 229 3.58 -7.16 -9.74
C GLU A 229 2.49 -7.84 -8.90
N ASN A 230 2.70 -9.11 -8.57
CA ASN A 230 1.78 -9.93 -7.79
C ASN A 230 2.41 -10.37 -6.48
N ILE A 231 1.71 -10.17 -5.35
CA ILE A 231 2.20 -10.54 -4.02
C ILE A 231 1.10 -11.25 -3.23
N ALA A 232 1.44 -12.38 -2.61
CA ALA A 232 0.58 -13.07 -1.67
C ALA A 232 1.13 -12.91 -0.24
N PHE A 233 0.35 -12.35 0.66
CA PHE A 233 0.67 -12.21 2.07
C PHE A 233 -0.04 -13.30 2.88
N ILE A 234 0.70 -14.02 3.71
CA ILE A 234 0.19 -15.23 4.35
C ILE A 234 0.16 -15.05 5.86
N LEU A 235 -1.05 -15.06 6.43
CA LEU A 235 -1.25 -15.02 7.86
C LEU A 235 -0.93 -16.39 8.47
N LEU A 236 0.04 -16.42 9.37
CA LEU A 236 0.50 -17.62 10.10
C LEU A 236 0.29 -17.41 11.60
N PRO A 237 -0.96 -17.31 12.10
CA PRO A 237 -1.23 -17.01 13.49
C PRO A 237 -0.73 -18.11 14.39
N GLU A 238 -0.42 -17.73 15.63
CA GLU A 238 -0.10 -18.70 16.68
C GLU A 238 -1.37 -19.07 17.45
N LYS A 239 -1.40 -20.30 17.99
CA LYS A 239 -2.52 -20.79 18.78
C LYS A 239 -2.71 -19.91 20.03
N GLY A 240 -3.93 -19.40 20.23
CA GLY A 240 -4.31 -18.60 21.38
C GLY A 240 -4.12 -17.09 21.23
N VAL A 241 -3.75 -16.60 20.05
CA VAL A 241 -3.72 -15.16 19.77
C VAL A 241 -5.15 -14.69 19.47
N PHE A 242 -5.78 -14.05 20.47
CA PHE A 242 -7.04 -13.34 20.32
C PHE A 242 -6.86 -12.20 19.29
N PHE A 243 -7.85 -11.93 18.46
CA PHE A 243 -7.94 -10.83 17.49
C PHE A 243 -7.35 -11.03 16.07
N ASP A 244 -6.71 -12.12 15.75
CA ASP A 244 -6.51 -12.46 14.34
C ASP A 244 -7.80 -13.06 13.74
N GLY A 245 -8.91 -12.32 13.92
CA GLY A 245 -10.28 -12.75 13.65
C GLY A 245 -10.86 -13.54 14.83
N ASN A 246 -12.17 -13.43 15.13
CA ASN A 246 -12.92 -14.15 16.17
C ASN A 246 -12.90 -15.68 16.01
N ILE A 247 -11.92 -16.22 15.34
CA ILE A 247 -11.81 -17.61 14.99
C ILE A 247 -10.40 -18.00 15.36
N ASP A 248 -10.27 -18.93 16.29
CA ASP A 248 -9.04 -19.71 16.57
C ASP A 248 -8.65 -20.50 15.30
N PHE A 249 -8.45 -19.79 14.19
CA PHE A 249 -8.01 -20.41 12.97
C PHE A 249 -6.54 -20.77 13.14
N TYR A 250 -6.34 -21.98 13.53
CA TYR A 250 -5.08 -22.62 13.36
C TYR A 250 -4.86 -22.86 11.86
N ASN A 251 -4.29 -21.89 11.15
CA ASN A 251 -3.92 -22.01 9.74
C ASN A 251 -2.79 -23.04 9.61
N LYS A 252 -3.13 -24.30 9.81
CA LYS A 252 -2.19 -25.38 9.59
C LYS A 252 -2.01 -25.56 8.10
N ILE A 253 -0.89 -25.09 7.55
CA ILE A 253 -0.54 -25.31 6.16
C ILE A 253 -0.21 -26.78 5.95
N ARG A 254 -1.09 -27.47 5.22
CA ARG A 254 -0.97 -28.88 4.87
C ARG A 254 -0.34 -29.00 3.47
N SER A 255 -0.27 -30.23 2.96
CA SER A 255 0.28 -30.51 1.62
C SER A 255 -0.45 -29.78 0.47
N LEU A 256 -1.79 -29.64 0.57
CA LEU A 256 -2.58 -28.94 -0.44
C LEU A 256 -2.24 -27.45 -0.48
N GLU A 257 -2.23 -26.79 0.67
CA GLU A 257 -1.92 -25.37 0.79
C GLU A 257 -0.47 -25.11 0.38
N LYS A 258 0.48 -25.96 0.79
CA LYS A 258 1.87 -25.86 0.33
C LYS A 258 2.01 -25.96 -1.18
N LYS A 259 1.28 -26.91 -1.80
CA LYS A 259 1.27 -27.06 -3.26
C LYS A 259 0.73 -25.80 -3.93
N PHE A 260 -0.39 -25.28 -3.45
CA PHE A 260 -1.00 -24.05 -3.96
C PHE A 260 -0.03 -22.87 -3.92
N PHE A 261 0.56 -22.57 -2.76
CA PHE A 261 1.50 -21.45 -2.66
C PHE A 261 2.78 -21.65 -3.48
N LYS A 262 3.23 -22.91 -3.63
CA LYS A 262 4.34 -23.23 -4.53
C LYS A 262 3.98 -22.98 -6.01
N GLU A 263 2.76 -23.31 -6.41
CA GLU A 263 2.26 -22.99 -7.75
C GLU A 263 2.18 -21.48 -7.99
N LEU A 264 1.72 -20.69 -7.01
CA LEU A 264 1.76 -19.23 -7.10
C LEU A 264 3.19 -18.71 -7.30
N GLN A 265 4.16 -19.21 -6.54
CA GLN A 265 5.57 -18.81 -6.70
C GLN A 265 6.13 -19.16 -8.10
N LEU A 266 5.82 -20.35 -8.61
CA LEU A 266 6.23 -20.77 -9.96
C LEU A 266 5.62 -19.89 -11.06
N ASN A 267 4.48 -19.29 -10.78
CA ASN A 267 3.80 -18.31 -11.65
C ASN A 267 4.23 -16.86 -11.37
N GLY A 268 5.36 -16.64 -10.68
CA GLY A 268 5.93 -15.31 -10.47
C GLY A 268 5.29 -14.49 -9.35
N VAL A 269 4.40 -15.08 -8.54
CA VAL A 269 3.81 -14.37 -7.38
C VAL A 269 4.83 -14.36 -6.23
N LYS A 270 5.18 -13.19 -5.74
CA LYS A 270 6.03 -13.03 -4.55
C LYS A 270 5.28 -13.45 -3.28
N MET A 271 5.98 -14.06 -2.33
CA MET A 271 5.41 -14.45 -1.05
C MET A 271 5.87 -13.51 0.05
N GLY A 272 4.92 -12.87 0.74
CA GLY A 272 5.14 -12.04 1.90
C GLY A 272 4.56 -12.67 3.17
N ILE A 273 5.06 -12.24 4.32
CA ILE A 273 4.47 -12.61 5.61
C ILE A 273 3.40 -11.60 6.01
N HIS A 274 2.28 -12.12 6.57
CA HIS A 274 1.22 -11.34 7.19
C HIS A 274 1.16 -11.72 8.68
N PRO A 275 2.02 -11.12 9.54
CA PRO A 275 2.08 -11.55 10.92
C PRO A 275 0.89 -11.04 11.73
N SER A 276 0.63 -11.72 12.84
CA SER A 276 -0.41 -11.40 13.81
C SER A 276 -0.40 -9.95 14.27
N ILE A 277 -1.57 -9.42 14.59
CA ILE A 277 -1.77 -8.06 15.12
C ILE A 277 -0.92 -7.73 16.37
N HIS A 278 -0.51 -8.75 17.13
CA HIS A 278 0.29 -8.60 18.36
C HIS A 278 1.80 -8.75 18.13
N SER A 279 2.25 -8.88 16.89
CA SER A 279 3.65 -9.19 16.57
C SER A 279 4.64 -8.16 17.07
N PHE A 280 4.30 -6.87 17.05
CA PHE A 280 5.18 -5.81 17.56
C PHE A 280 5.15 -5.66 19.06
N GLU A 281 4.02 -5.90 19.71
CA GLU A 281 3.89 -5.86 21.17
C GLU A 281 4.61 -7.06 21.80
N GLN A 282 4.71 -8.15 21.04
CA GLN A 282 5.32 -9.40 21.46
C GLN A 282 6.31 -9.92 20.40
N PRO A 283 7.55 -9.39 20.35
CA PRO A 283 8.55 -9.75 19.32
C PRO A 283 8.85 -11.26 19.25
N LYS A 284 8.62 -11.98 20.36
CA LYS A 284 8.72 -13.45 20.37
C LYS A 284 7.71 -14.10 19.43
N ILE A 285 6.48 -13.57 19.34
CA ILE A 285 5.44 -14.07 18.41
C ILE A 285 5.89 -13.83 16.98
N LEU A 286 6.41 -12.65 16.68
CA LEU A 286 6.94 -12.34 15.35
C LEU A 286 8.07 -13.33 14.97
N GLY A 287 9.02 -13.58 15.86
CA GLY A 287 10.10 -14.54 15.64
C GLY A 287 9.59 -15.97 15.35
N ILE A 288 8.55 -16.43 16.07
CA ILE A 288 7.92 -17.73 15.82
C ILE A 288 7.28 -17.77 14.43
N GLN A 289 6.58 -16.71 14.05
CA GLN A 289 5.91 -16.63 12.75
C GLN A 289 6.90 -16.57 11.59
N LEU A 290 8.00 -15.84 11.73
CA LEU A 290 9.09 -15.81 10.75
C LEU A 290 9.73 -17.21 10.57
N ASN A 291 10.02 -17.90 11.67
CA ASN A 291 10.53 -19.28 11.63
C ASN A 291 9.53 -20.24 10.97
N ARG A 292 8.25 -20.06 11.22
CA ARG A 292 7.20 -20.88 10.61
C ARG A 292 7.10 -20.63 9.12
N PHE A 293 7.21 -19.37 8.67
CA PHE A 293 7.30 -19.05 7.27
C PHE A 293 8.51 -19.73 6.61
N HIS A 294 9.68 -19.65 7.25
CA HIS A 294 10.88 -20.35 6.77
C HIS A 294 10.69 -21.88 6.66
N GLN A 295 10.05 -22.52 7.64
CA GLN A 295 9.76 -23.97 7.60
C GLN A 295 8.82 -24.36 6.44
N ILE A 296 7.97 -23.43 5.97
CA ILE A 296 7.02 -23.68 4.88
C ILE A 296 7.67 -23.44 3.53
N PHE A 297 8.39 -22.34 3.39
CA PHE A 297 8.89 -21.83 2.12
C PHE A 297 10.38 -22.07 1.87
N GLY A 298 11.16 -22.40 2.91
CA GLY A 298 12.61 -22.66 2.84
C GLY A 298 13.48 -21.40 2.91
N TYR A 299 12.90 -20.23 3.08
CA TYR A 299 13.62 -18.96 3.25
C TYR A 299 12.87 -18.03 4.21
N TYR A 300 13.55 -17.03 4.78
CA TYR A 300 12.93 -16.00 5.59
C TYR A 300 12.27 -14.95 4.70
N PRO A 301 11.08 -14.42 5.10
CA PRO A 301 10.39 -13.43 4.29
C PRO A 301 11.13 -12.09 4.33
N SER A 302 11.34 -11.50 3.16
CA SER A 302 11.84 -10.12 3.02
C SER A 302 10.70 -9.11 2.80
N ILE A 303 9.49 -9.59 2.54
CA ILE A 303 8.29 -8.79 2.27
C ILE A 303 7.32 -8.96 3.42
N TYR A 304 6.84 -7.84 3.96
CA TYR A 304 6.06 -7.77 5.18
C TYR A 304 4.81 -6.93 4.99
N ARG A 305 3.68 -7.39 5.55
CA ARG A 305 2.47 -6.59 5.75
C ARG A 305 1.87 -6.92 7.10
N SER A 306 1.63 -5.91 7.93
CA SER A 306 1.02 -6.10 9.24
C SER A 306 -0.47 -6.41 9.14
N HIS A 307 -0.95 -7.39 9.89
CA HIS A 307 -2.39 -7.64 10.01
C HIS A 307 -3.12 -6.42 10.55
N TYR A 308 -4.28 -6.10 9.97
CA TYR A 308 -5.02 -4.85 10.19
C TYR A 308 -4.25 -3.58 9.80
N LEU A 309 -3.15 -3.66 9.05
CA LEU A 309 -2.24 -2.55 8.76
C LEU A 309 -1.69 -1.89 10.03
N LYS A 310 -1.59 -2.64 11.13
CA LYS A 310 -1.15 -2.15 12.43
C LYS A 310 0.37 -2.07 12.47
N ILE A 311 0.91 -0.89 12.30
CA ILE A 311 2.34 -0.59 12.39
C ILE A 311 2.56 0.84 12.86
N ASN A 312 3.52 1.02 13.75
CA ASN A 312 4.03 2.33 14.12
C ASN A 312 5.36 2.56 13.40
N TYR A 313 5.35 3.32 12.31
CA TYR A 313 6.52 3.54 11.47
C TYR A 313 7.72 4.11 12.20
N LYS A 314 7.51 4.97 13.20
CA LYS A 314 8.60 5.56 13.98
C LYS A 314 9.33 4.55 14.89
N LYS A 315 8.64 3.46 15.29
CA LYS A 315 9.16 2.47 16.25
C LYS A 315 9.50 1.13 15.59
N ASP A 316 8.62 0.67 14.69
CA ASP A 316 8.63 -0.73 14.25
C ASP A 316 9.58 -0.98 13.08
N LEU A 317 9.88 0.05 12.25
CA LEU A 317 10.78 -0.09 11.10
C LEU A 317 12.20 -0.54 11.52
N PHE A 318 12.69 -0.07 12.68
CA PHE A 318 13.98 -0.52 13.17
C PHE A 318 13.99 -2.03 13.45
N LEU A 319 12.96 -2.53 14.15
CA LEU A 319 12.83 -3.96 14.44
C LEU A 319 12.72 -4.78 13.15
N LEU A 320 11.92 -4.35 12.20
CA LEU A 320 11.77 -5.03 10.91
C LEU A 320 13.10 -5.07 10.14
N SER A 321 13.88 -4.00 10.17
CA SER A 321 15.18 -3.96 9.50
C SER A 321 16.18 -4.96 10.11
N VAL A 322 16.20 -5.08 11.44
CA VAL A 322 17.04 -6.07 12.15
C VAL A 322 16.62 -7.50 11.81
N LEU A 323 15.33 -7.74 11.56
CA LEU A 323 14.80 -9.04 11.15
C LEU A 323 14.99 -9.36 9.66
N GLY A 324 15.63 -8.48 8.90
CA GLY A 324 15.94 -8.71 7.48
C GLY A 324 14.78 -8.41 6.51
N VAL A 325 13.73 -7.74 6.98
CA VAL A 325 12.64 -7.24 6.12
C VAL A 325 13.18 -6.14 5.22
N GLN A 326 12.85 -6.21 3.95
CA GLN A 326 13.28 -5.24 2.92
C GLN A 326 12.13 -4.36 2.45
N GLU A 327 10.92 -4.92 2.37
CA GLU A 327 9.73 -4.22 1.88
C GLU A 327 8.60 -4.29 2.94
N GLU A 328 7.99 -3.14 3.25
CA GLU A 328 6.83 -3.00 4.14
C GLU A 328 5.63 -2.47 3.37
N HIS A 329 4.49 -3.18 3.40
CA HIS A 329 3.34 -2.97 2.55
C HIS A 329 2.05 -2.58 3.30
N SER A 330 2.15 -2.01 4.53
CA SER A 330 0.97 -1.62 5.33
C SER A 330 0.61 -0.13 5.22
N PHE A 331 1.34 0.66 4.42
CA PHE A 331 1.18 2.11 4.38
C PHE A 331 -0.10 2.54 3.64
N CYS A 332 -1.20 2.57 4.38
CA CYS A 332 -2.54 2.95 3.89
C CYS A 332 -3.39 3.48 5.03
N PHE A 333 -4.43 4.27 4.71
CA PHE A 333 -5.53 4.51 5.63
C PHE A 333 -6.52 3.34 5.55
N PHE A 334 -6.93 2.84 6.71
CA PHE A 334 -7.88 1.72 6.80
C PHE A 334 -9.34 2.15 6.68
N ASP A 335 -9.62 3.43 6.84
CA ASP A 335 -10.96 4.02 6.98
C ASP A 335 -11.34 4.96 5.82
N SER A 336 -10.45 5.20 4.86
CA SER A 336 -10.70 6.07 3.72
C SER A 336 -9.90 5.70 2.47
N LEU A 337 -10.31 6.28 1.34
CA LEU A 337 -9.61 6.16 0.06
C LEU A 337 -8.54 7.26 -0.14
N LEU A 338 -8.11 7.96 0.89
CA LEU A 338 -7.05 8.96 0.80
C LEU A 338 -5.69 8.29 0.53
N PHE A 339 -4.77 8.99 -0.12
CA PHE A 339 -3.39 8.54 -0.30
C PHE A 339 -2.59 8.87 0.96
N ARG A 340 -2.31 7.89 1.81
CA ARG A 340 -1.49 8.09 3.01
C ARG A 340 -0.12 8.62 2.61
N GLY A 341 0.35 9.68 3.27
CA GLY A 341 1.58 10.35 2.90
C GLY A 341 1.56 11.07 1.54
N GLY A 342 0.40 11.11 0.86
CA GLY A 342 0.29 11.68 -0.49
C GLY A 342 1.19 10.97 -1.51
N VAL A 343 1.47 9.69 -1.32
CA VAL A 343 2.45 8.94 -2.11
C VAL A 343 1.87 7.59 -2.58
N THR A 344 2.27 7.18 -3.78
CA THR A 344 1.91 5.87 -4.37
C THR A 344 3.15 5.03 -4.69
N ARG A 345 4.28 5.68 -4.93
CA ARG A 345 5.56 5.02 -5.23
C ARG A 345 6.24 4.51 -3.98
N THR A 346 7.11 3.53 -4.13
CA THR A 346 8.01 3.05 -3.08
C THR A 346 8.96 4.17 -2.63
N PHE A 347 9.17 4.30 -1.32
CA PHE A 347 10.06 5.29 -0.71
C PHE A 347 10.63 4.77 0.61
N ARG A 348 11.55 5.54 1.22
CA ARG A 348 12.08 5.25 2.55
C ARG A 348 11.80 6.42 3.49
N MET A 349 11.46 6.13 4.73
CA MET A 349 11.28 7.13 5.77
C MET A 349 12.62 7.54 6.41
N TRP A 350 12.66 8.75 6.94
CA TRP A 350 13.79 9.26 7.70
C TRP A 350 13.87 8.61 9.09
N ASN A 351 15.08 8.16 9.46
CA ASN A 351 15.38 7.71 10.83
C ASN A 351 16.09 8.85 11.58
N PRO A 352 15.42 9.52 12.52
CA PRO A 352 16.00 10.65 13.24
C PRO A 352 17.13 10.24 14.19
N ILE A 353 17.17 8.97 14.61
CA ILE A 353 18.21 8.46 15.52
C ILE A 353 19.53 8.30 14.77
N ASP A 354 19.48 7.61 13.65
CA ASP A 354 20.68 7.30 12.84
C ASP A 354 21.00 8.40 11.82
N GLN A 355 20.19 9.44 11.73
CA GLN A 355 20.34 10.57 10.78
C GLN A 355 20.50 10.08 9.32
N LYS A 356 19.69 9.10 8.90
CA LYS A 356 19.66 8.53 7.56
C LYS A 356 18.29 7.90 7.28
N ALA A 357 18.04 7.48 6.03
CA ALA A 357 16.85 6.69 5.72
C ALA A 357 16.87 5.34 6.45
N PHE A 358 15.70 4.85 6.84
CA PHE A 358 15.54 3.44 7.21
C PHE A 358 15.93 2.55 6.02
N PRO A 359 16.57 1.40 6.25
CA PRO A 359 16.95 0.49 5.15
C PRO A 359 15.78 -0.30 4.56
N ILE A 360 14.53 0.00 4.98
CA ILE A 360 13.31 -0.65 4.54
C ILE A 360 12.59 0.23 3.53
N GLU A 361 12.16 -0.38 2.44
CA GLU A 361 11.31 0.24 1.45
C GLU A 361 9.84 0.18 1.90
N ILE A 362 9.18 1.32 1.94
CA ILE A 362 7.75 1.41 2.21
C ILE A 362 7.02 1.42 0.88
N VAL A 363 6.14 0.46 0.69
CA VAL A 363 5.31 0.30 -0.51
C VAL A 363 3.87 0.69 -0.17
N PRO A 364 3.41 1.89 -0.58
CA PRO A 364 2.08 2.37 -0.25
C PRO A 364 0.99 1.55 -0.93
N LEU A 365 -0.15 1.40 -0.24
CA LEU A 365 -1.38 0.89 -0.82
C LEU A 365 -2.28 2.03 -1.27
N SER A 366 -2.78 1.93 -2.50
CA SER A 366 -3.72 2.90 -3.07
C SER A 366 -5.18 2.52 -2.83
N LEU A 367 -5.46 1.22 -2.68
CA LEU A 367 -6.82 0.69 -2.52
C LEU A 367 -6.82 -0.57 -1.69
N MET A 368 -7.79 -0.67 -0.76
CA MET A 368 -8.09 -1.89 -0.01
C MET A 368 -9.58 -2.22 -0.15
N ASP A 369 -9.91 -3.47 -0.42
CA ASP A 369 -11.28 -3.96 -0.64
C ASP A 369 -12.22 -3.69 0.56
N THR A 370 -11.75 -3.92 1.79
CA THR A 370 -12.55 -3.66 3.00
C THR A 370 -12.84 -2.18 3.22
N THR A 371 -11.95 -1.29 2.78
CA THR A 371 -12.18 0.16 2.81
C THR A 371 -13.25 0.54 1.79
N VAL A 372 -13.18 0.01 0.58
CA VAL A 372 -14.21 0.23 -0.45
C VAL A 372 -15.56 -0.30 0.03
N GLU A 373 -15.62 -1.49 0.63
CA GLU A 373 -16.87 -2.07 1.15
C GLU A 373 -17.53 -1.17 2.21
N LYS A 374 -16.77 -0.75 3.22
CA LYS A 374 -17.31 0.15 4.27
C LYS A 374 -17.88 1.43 3.69
N HIS A 375 -17.28 1.93 2.67
CA HIS A 375 -17.77 3.12 1.98
C HIS A 375 -18.97 2.83 1.07
N ILE A 376 -19.17 1.65 0.49
CA ILE A 376 -20.35 1.31 -0.31
C ILE A 376 -21.65 1.30 0.52
N THR A 377 -21.58 1.00 1.80
CA THR A 377 -22.74 1.00 2.68
C THR A 377 -23.24 2.40 3.09
N ASP A 378 -22.41 3.42 2.95
CA ASP A 378 -22.76 4.82 3.20
C ASP A 378 -23.35 5.46 1.93
N SER A 379 -24.65 5.65 1.86
CA SER A 379 -25.48 5.94 0.67
C SER A 379 -25.20 7.25 -0.10
N ASN A 380 -24.18 8.04 0.30
CA ASN A 380 -23.95 9.39 -0.24
C ASN A 380 -22.75 9.53 -1.20
N PHE A 381 -22.08 8.45 -1.59
CA PHE A 381 -20.87 8.52 -2.42
C PHE A 381 -20.96 7.64 -3.67
N ASN A 382 -20.56 8.18 -4.81
CA ASN A 382 -20.36 7.42 -6.05
C ASN A 382 -18.93 6.83 -6.07
N LYS A 383 -18.69 5.85 -5.23
CA LYS A 383 -17.37 5.31 -4.84
C LYS A 383 -16.61 4.62 -5.96
N ILE A 384 -17.32 4.08 -6.91
CA ILE A 384 -16.71 3.51 -8.12
C ILE A 384 -16.06 4.64 -8.92
N GLU A 385 -16.69 5.80 -8.99
CA GLU A 385 -16.13 6.97 -9.66
C GLU A 385 -14.88 7.50 -8.93
N ASP A 386 -14.86 7.46 -7.60
CA ASP A 386 -13.66 7.84 -6.82
C ASP A 386 -12.49 6.88 -7.08
N VAL A 387 -12.76 5.58 -7.13
CA VAL A 387 -11.73 4.58 -7.48
C VAL A 387 -11.24 4.80 -8.92
N LYS A 388 -12.16 5.01 -9.88
CA LYS A 388 -11.80 5.32 -11.27
C LYS A 388 -10.96 6.59 -11.38
N TYR A 389 -11.33 7.62 -10.64
CA TYR A 389 -10.57 8.87 -10.59
C TYR A 389 -9.14 8.65 -10.10
N LYS A 390 -8.95 7.87 -9.03
CA LYS A 390 -7.62 7.55 -8.50
C LYS A 390 -6.77 6.79 -9.50
N ILE A 391 -7.35 5.81 -10.17
CA ILE A 391 -6.67 5.02 -11.20
C ILE A 391 -6.27 5.93 -12.36
N ASP A 392 -7.21 6.74 -12.88
CA ASP A 392 -6.98 7.70 -13.96
C ASP A 392 -5.88 8.72 -13.60
N LEU A 393 -5.83 9.14 -12.34
CA LEU A 393 -4.79 10.04 -11.84
C LEU A 393 -3.41 9.37 -11.84
N CYS A 394 -3.31 8.15 -11.31
CA CYS A 394 -2.05 7.41 -11.29
C CYS A 394 -1.56 7.06 -12.69
N GLU A 395 -2.46 6.65 -13.58
CA GLU A 395 -2.16 6.35 -14.98
C GLU A 395 -1.66 7.59 -15.73
N ARG A 396 -2.37 8.71 -15.60
CA ARG A 396 -2.04 9.98 -16.28
C ARG A 396 -0.65 10.47 -15.97
N TYR A 397 -0.26 10.38 -14.70
CA TYR A 397 1.03 10.88 -14.26
C TYR A 397 2.12 9.80 -14.20
N GLY A 398 1.80 8.56 -14.57
CA GLY A 398 2.74 7.43 -14.56
C GLY A 398 3.17 7.04 -13.15
N PHE A 399 2.22 7.01 -12.21
CA PHE A 399 2.44 6.61 -10.83
C PHE A 399 2.14 5.12 -10.62
N GLN A 400 2.49 4.57 -9.46
CA GLN A 400 2.12 3.22 -9.06
C GLN A 400 0.68 3.20 -8.55
N PHE A 401 -0.04 2.09 -8.78
CA PHE A 401 -1.33 1.83 -8.16
C PHE A 401 -1.33 0.45 -7.51
N SER A 402 -1.38 0.41 -6.18
CA SER A 402 -1.31 -0.82 -5.41
C SER A 402 -2.67 -1.18 -4.84
N ILE A 403 -3.11 -2.43 -5.06
CA ILE A 403 -4.41 -2.95 -4.65
C ILE A 403 -4.21 -4.09 -3.66
N LEU A 404 -4.95 -4.04 -2.56
CA LEU A 404 -5.07 -5.12 -1.61
C LEU A 404 -6.47 -5.74 -1.66
N ILE A 405 -6.53 -7.05 -1.77
CA ILE A 405 -7.76 -7.83 -1.70
C ILE A 405 -7.55 -9.00 -0.75
N HIS A 406 -8.53 -9.27 0.13
CA HIS A 406 -8.50 -10.43 1.01
C HIS A 406 -9.04 -11.67 0.31
N ASN A 407 -8.44 -12.81 0.57
CA ASN A 407 -8.80 -14.08 -0.09
C ASN A 407 -10.24 -14.55 0.17
N ASN A 408 -10.84 -14.16 1.29
CA ASN A 408 -12.23 -14.45 1.63
C ASN A 408 -13.23 -13.76 0.70
N HIS A 409 -12.86 -12.64 0.07
CA HIS A 409 -13.70 -11.94 -0.91
C HIS A 409 -13.80 -12.69 -2.24
N PHE A 410 -12.84 -13.55 -2.55
CA PHE A 410 -12.86 -14.42 -3.74
C PHE A 410 -13.49 -15.77 -3.49
N SER A 411 -13.80 -16.11 -2.25
CA SER A 411 -14.40 -17.41 -1.97
C SER A 411 -15.78 -17.53 -2.63
N ILE A 412 -16.16 -18.73 -3.01
CA ILE A 412 -17.45 -19.06 -3.66
C ILE A 412 -18.64 -18.58 -2.79
N ASN A 413 -18.42 -18.46 -1.49
CA ASN A 413 -19.42 -18.12 -0.48
C ASN A 413 -19.37 -16.63 -0.10
N SER A 414 -18.67 -15.80 -0.86
CA SER A 414 -18.51 -14.39 -0.51
C SER A 414 -19.79 -13.61 -0.77
N LYS A 415 -20.30 -12.92 0.26
CA LYS A 415 -21.33 -11.87 0.11
C LYS A 415 -20.83 -10.67 -0.71
N TYR A 416 -19.53 -10.62 -1.00
CA TYR A 416 -18.82 -9.53 -1.68
C TYR A 416 -18.64 -9.75 -3.19
N ASN A 417 -19.35 -10.71 -3.78
CA ASN A 417 -19.22 -11.01 -5.22
C ASN A 417 -19.49 -9.82 -6.15
N VAL A 418 -20.32 -8.87 -5.73
CA VAL A 418 -20.59 -7.65 -6.51
C VAL A 418 -19.35 -6.76 -6.49
N LEU A 419 -18.80 -6.48 -5.31
CA LEU A 419 -17.60 -5.67 -5.14
C LEU A 419 -16.40 -6.28 -5.87
N LYS A 420 -16.24 -7.61 -5.77
CA LYS A 420 -15.23 -8.35 -6.54
C LYS A 420 -15.35 -8.07 -8.03
N LYS A 421 -16.54 -8.24 -8.61
CA LYS A 421 -16.78 -8.01 -10.04
C LYS A 421 -16.47 -6.57 -10.45
N GLU A 422 -16.82 -5.61 -9.60
CA GLU A 422 -16.60 -4.20 -9.88
C GLU A 422 -15.10 -3.85 -9.82
N ILE A 423 -14.39 -4.25 -8.78
CA ILE A 423 -12.94 -4.02 -8.68
C ILE A 423 -12.21 -4.71 -9.83
N MET A 424 -12.55 -5.98 -10.12
CA MET A 424 -11.92 -6.72 -11.20
C MET A 424 -12.29 -6.15 -12.57
N GLY A 425 -13.52 -5.64 -12.74
CA GLY A 425 -13.94 -4.93 -13.94
C GLY A 425 -13.16 -3.62 -14.14
N LEU A 426 -12.88 -2.87 -13.08
CA LEU A 426 -12.05 -1.67 -13.13
C LEU A 426 -10.60 -2.00 -13.49
N VAL A 427 -10.04 -3.03 -12.86
CA VAL A 427 -8.68 -3.52 -13.17
C VAL A 427 -8.59 -3.96 -14.63
N LYS A 428 -9.54 -4.76 -15.12
CA LYS A 428 -9.60 -5.14 -16.54
C LYS A 428 -9.74 -3.92 -17.46
N ALA A 429 -10.58 -2.95 -17.09
CA ALA A 429 -10.75 -1.73 -17.89
C ALA A 429 -9.47 -0.90 -17.98
N ILE A 430 -8.64 -0.87 -16.94
CA ILE A 430 -7.32 -0.22 -16.97
C ILE A 430 -6.41 -0.94 -17.95
N ILE A 431 -6.39 -2.28 -17.85
CA ILE A 431 -5.57 -3.13 -18.68
C ILE A 431 -6.01 -3.03 -20.14
N LEU A 432 -7.31 -3.07 -20.43
CA LEU A 432 -7.88 -3.12 -21.79
C LEU A 432 -8.04 -1.76 -22.49
N LYS A 433 -8.09 -0.64 -21.77
CA LYS A 433 -8.26 0.71 -22.36
C LYS A 433 -7.17 1.11 -23.36
N ARG A 434 -6.00 0.48 -23.28
CA ARG A 434 -4.84 0.82 -24.14
C ARG A 434 -4.80 0.04 -25.45
N ASP A 435 -5.59 -1.01 -25.62
CA ASP A 435 -5.67 -1.73 -26.90
C ASP A 435 -6.38 -0.95 -27.99
N ASN A 436 -7.03 0.19 -27.68
CA ASN A 436 -7.83 0.98 -28.59
C ASN A 436 -7.24 2.39 -28.85
N ASN A 437 -6.05 2.70 -28.37
CA ASN A 437 -5.32 3.94 -28.66
C ASN A 437 -3.94 3.63 -29.25
#